data_d38b8c4d325c9b584c2c3970d39434b2
#
_entry.id   d38b8c4d325c9b584c2c3970d39434b2
#
_cell.length_a   1.000
_cell.length_b   1.000
_cell.length_c   1.000
_cell.angle_alpha   90.00
_cell.angle_beta   90.00
_cell.angle_gamma   90.00
#
_symmetry.space_group_name_H-M   'P 1'
#
loop_
_entity.id
_entity.type
_entity.pdbx_description
1 polymer ?
#
loop_
_entity_poly.entity_id
_entity_poly.type
_entity_poly.pdbx_seq_one_letter_code
_entity_poly.pdbx_strand_id
1 'polypeptide(L)'
;KATGIVRRIDDLGRVVIPKEIRRTLRIREGDPLEIFVDHDGEVILKKYSPIGELGEFAQEYADSLYEATGYLTLITDRDQVIAVAGGSKKEFLNQSIGAAAEKVMEERKAVTVSDTGIHALFRSTNDNGIERTLHTQIMAPIIAEGEPIGMVIIASKENTAKLGELELKLGETAASFLAKQMEQ
;
A
#
# COMPACT_ATOMS: atom_id res chain seq x y z
N LYS A 1 -12.44 16.92 -17.98
CA LYS A 1 -12.80 16.32 -19.28
C LYS A 1 -11.79 15.21 -19.55
N ALA A 2 -12.25 13.96 -19.58
CA ALA A 2 -11.38 12.83 -19.91
C ALA A 2 -10.87 12.99 -21.34
N THR A 3 -9.55 12.89 -21.52
CA THR A 3 -8.95 12.95 -22.86
C THR A 3 -8.91 11.53 -23.40
N GLY A 4 -9.70 11.26 -24.44
CA GLY A 4 -9.73 9.96 -25.10
C GLY A 4 -8.49 9.74 -25.97
N ILE A 5 -7.87 8.56 -25.85
CA ILE A 5 -6.82 8.09 -26.75
C ILE A 5 -7.38 6.91 -27.55
N VAL A 6 -7.28 6.96 -28.87
CA VAL A 6 -7.74 5.85 -29.72
C VAL A 6 -6.61 4.83 -29.89
N ARG A 7 -6.91 3.57 -29.60
CA ARG A 7 -6.02 2.43 -29.82
C ARG A 7 -6.76 1.33 -30.57
N ARG A 8 -6.02 0.56 -31.35
CA ARG A 8 -6.57 -0.58 -32.10
C ARG A 8 -6.36 -1.86 -31.31
N ILE A 9 -7.34 -2.74 -31.36
CA ILE A 9 -7.20 -4.12 -30.91
C ILE A 9 -6.38 -4.88 -31.96
N ASP A 10 -5.39 -5.65 -31.51
CA ASP A 10 -4.59 -6.51 -32.39
C ASP A 10 -5.29 -7.84 -32.73
N ASP A 11 -4.62 -8.67 -33.51
CA ASP A 11 -5.13 -9.98 -33.94
C ASP A 11 -5.29 -11.00 -32.80
N LEU A 12 -4.66 -10.76 -31.66
CA LEU A 12 -4.79 -11.56 -30.43
C LEU A 12 -5.80 -10.98 -29.43
N GLY A 13 -6.55 -9.93 -29.81
CA GLY A 13 -7.53 -9.30 -28.95
C GLY A 13 -6.93 -8.37 -27.87
N ARG A 14 -5.68 -7.94 -28.02
CA ARG A 14 -5.01 -7.07 -27.06
C ARG A 14 -5.13 -5.61 -27.44
N VAL A 15 -5.24 -4.77 -26.43
CA VAL A 15 -5.11 -3.32 -26.55
C VAL A 15 -3.95 -2.84 -25.67
N VAL A 16 -3.11 -1.97 -26.22
CA VAL A 16 -1.99 -1.40 -25.46
C VAL A 16 -2.48 -0.21 -24.64
N ILE A 17 -2.30 -0.26 -23.33
CA ILE A 17 -2.53 0.89 -22.45
C ILE A 17 -1.36 1.86 -22.64
N PRO A 18 -1.63 3.11 -23.09
CA PRO A 18 -0.59 4.11 -23.33
C PRO A 18 0.30 4.36 -22.09
N LYS A 19 1.56 4.63 -22.33
CA LYS A 19 2.55 4.87 -21.26
C LYS A 19 2.13 6.02 -20.35
N GLU A 20 1.54 7.05 -20.89
CA GLU A 20 1.05 8.23 -20.16
C GLU A 20 -0.05 7.85 -19.16
N ILE A 21 -1.00 6.99 -19.60
CA ILE A 21 -2.06 6.48 -18.72
C ILE A 21 -1.46 5.58 -17.64
N ARG A 22 -0.58 4.64 -18.02
CA ARG A 22 0.10 3.75 -17.06
C ARG A 22 0.85 4.55 -16.01
N ARG A 23 1.56 5.60 -16.41
CA ARG A 23 2.29 6.48 -15.48
C ARG A 23 1.36 7.24 -14.54
N THR A 24 0.28 7.82 -15.08
CA THR A 24 -0.69 8.60 -14.29
C THR A 24 -1.42 7.72 -13.27
N LEU A 25 -1.83 6.53 -13.67
CA LEU A 25 -2.53 5.58 -12.82
C LEU A 25 -1.58 4.63 -12.07
N ARG A 26 -0.27 4.74 -12.29
CA ARG A 26 0.76 3.89 -11.68
C ARG A 26 0.54 2.41 -11.95
N ILE A 27 0.18 2.09 -13.18
CA ILE A 27 0.08 0.72 -13.67
C ILE A 27 1.47 0.25 -14.08
N ARG A 28 1.97 -0.77 -13.40
CA ARG A 28 3.28 -1.38 -13.64
C ARG A 28 3.13 -2.63 -14.51
N GLU A 29 4.22 -3.04 -15.14
CA GLU A 29 4.28 -4.35 -15.79
C GLU A 29 4.00 -5.45 -14.75
N GLY A 30 3.12 -6.38 -15.11
CA GLY A 30 2.70 -7.46 -14.21
C GLY A 30 1.56 -7.11 -13.26
N ASP A 31 1.17 -5.83 -13.11
CA ASP A 31 0.04 -5.46 -12.25
C ASP A 31 -1.26 -6.10 -12.79
N PRO A 32 -2.04 -6.75 -11.92
CA PRO A 32 -3.34 -7.28 -12.29
C PRO A 32 -4.36 -6.16 -12.45
N LEU A 33 -5.17 -6.27 -13.50
CA LEU A 33 -6.29 -5.36 -13.75
C LEU A 33 -7.59 -6.17 -13.82
N GLU A 34 -8.63 -5.65 -13.20
CA GLU A 34 -9.99 -6.14 -13.39
C GLU A 34 -10.62 -5.47 -14.60
N ILE A 35 -11.36 -6.23 -15.38
CA ILE A 35 -12.05 -5.76 -16.57
C ILE A 35 -13.54 -5.85 -16.31
N PHE A 36 -14.21 -4.72 -16.38
CA PHE A 36 -15.66 -4.60 -16.26
C PHE A 36 -16.28 -4.12 -17.58
N VAL A 37 -17.50 -4.50 -17.81
CA VAL A 37 -18.34 -3.98 -18.92
C VAL A 37 -19.58 -3.38 -18.30
N ASP A 38 -19.90 -2.15 -18.68
CA ASP A 38 -21.13 -1.52 -18.25
C ASP A 38 -22.25 -1.60 -19.32
N HIS A 39 -23.41 -1.08 -18.97
CA HIS A 39 -24.59 -1.12 -19.84
C HIS A 39 -24.49 -0.22 -21.08
N ASP A 40 -23.61 0.76 -21.04
CA ASP A 40 -23.39 1.72 -22.14
C ASP A 40 -22.33 1.22 -23.14
N GLY A 41 -21.80 0.02 -22.92
CA GLY A 41 -20.80 -0.62 -23.78
C GLY A 41 -19.37 -0.15 -23.51
N GLU A 42 -19.13 0.46 -22.36
CA GLU A 42 -17.79 0.81 -21.93
C GLU A 42 -17.05 -0.42 -21.38
N VAL A 43 -15.75 -0.50 -21.67
CA VAL A 43 -14.82 -1.43 -21.02
C VAL A 43 -14.01 -0.65 -20.01
N ILE A 44 -14.20 -0.99 -18.74
CA ILE A 44 -13.55 -0.31 -17.61
C ILE A 44 -12.46 -1.19 -17.07
N LEU A 45 -11.24 -0.66 -16.99
CA LEU A 45 -10.10 -1.30 -16.36
C LEU A 45 -9.87 -0.68 -14.99
N LYS A 46 -9.80 -1.52 -13.95
CA LYS A 46 -9.46 -1.09 -12.59
C LYS A 46 -8.25 -1.84 -12.11
N LYS A 47 -7.40 -1.14 -11.36
CA LYS A 47 -6.31 -1.81 -10.65
C LYS A 47 -6.90 -2.78 -9.64
N TYR A 48 -6.44 -4.02 -9.68
CA TYR A 48 -6.81 -5.05 -8.74
C TYR A 48 -5.87 -5.01 -7.53
N SER A 49 -6.44 -4.98 -6.34
CA SER A 49 -5.72 -5.06 -5.08
C SER A 49 -6.02 -6.39 -4.40
N PRO A 50 -5.15 -7.41 -4.53
CA PRO A 50 -5.38 -8.71 -3.91
C PRO A 50 -5.64 -8.58 -2.40
N ILE A 51 -4.81 -7.83 -1.70
CA ILE A 51 -4.97 -7.63 -0.25
C ILE A 51 -6.19 -6.75 0.10
N GLY A 52 -6.68 -5.95 -0.83
CA GLY A 52 -7.90 -5.15 -0.66
C GLY A 52 -9.15 -6.01 -0.45
N GLU A 53 -9.17 -7.23 -0.97
CA GLU A 53 -10.24 -8.19 -0.71
C GLU A 53 -10.28 -8.67 0.73
N LEU A 54 -9.16 -8.58 1.44
CA LEU A 54 -9.05 -8.89 2.87
C LEU A 54 -9.27 -7.65 3.77
N GLY A 55 -9.95 -6.60 3.29
CA GLY A 55 -10.04 -5.31 3.96
C GLY A 55 -10.51 -5.38 5.42
N GLU A 56 -11.58 -6.12 5.71
CA GLU A 56 -12.05 -6.32 7.09
C GLU A 56 -11.03 -7.09 7.92
N PHE A 57 -10.49 -8.16 7.37
CA PHE A 57 -9.48 -8.98 8.02
C PHE A 57 -8.17 -8.21 8.26
N ALA A 58 -7.74 -7.40 7.31
CA ALA A 58 -6.58 -6.52 7.47
C ALA A 58 -6.82 -5.49 8.58
N GLN A 59 -8.03 -4.94 8.68
CA GLN A 59 -8.38 -4.02 9.75
C GLN A 59 -8.35 -4.70 11.13
N GLU A 60 -8.92 -5.89 11.28
CA GLU A 60 -8.88 -6.66 12.53
C GLU A 60 -7.45 -6.98 12.95
N TYR A 61 -6.59 -7.28 11.98
CA TYR A 61 -5.18 -7.54 12.27
C TYR A 61 -4.44 -6.26 12.71
N ALA A 62 -4.71 -5.13 12.04
CA ALA A 62 -4.15 -3.83 12.44
C ALA A 62 -4.60 -3.46 13.86
N ASP A 63 -5.86 -3.67 14.20
CA ASP A 63 -6.42 -3.42 15.53
C ASP A 63 -5.70 -4.27 16.58
N SER A 64 -5.49 -5.56 16.32
CA SER A 64 -4.77 -6.47 17.21
C SER A 64 -3.31 -6.07 17.42
N LEU A 65 -2.62 -5.63 16.38
CA LEU A 65 -1.26 -5.12 16.50
C LEU A 65 -1.20 -3.85 17.34
N TYR A 66 -2.15 -2.94 17.15
CA TYR A 66 -2.25 -1.73 17.94
C TYR A 66 -2.53 -2.04 19.42
N GLU A 67 -3.46 -2.93 19.72
CA GLU A 67 -3.77 -3.36 21.08
C GLU A 67 -2.54 -3.95 21.78
N ALA A 68 -1.75 -4.74 21.05
CA ALA A 68 -0.55 -5.38 21.61
C ALA A 68 0.62 -4.42 21.78
N THR A 69 0.82 -3.47 20.88
CA THR A 69 2.02 -2.62 20.82
C THR A 69 1.80 -1.20 21.33
N GLY A 70 0.57 -0.69 21.27
CA GLY A 70 0.27 0.72 21.52
C GLY A 70 0.73 1.69 20.42
N TYR A 71 1.29 1.18 19.32
CA TYR A 71 1.80 2.01 18.24
C TYR A 71 0.82 2.07 17.07
N LEU A 72 0.84 3.21 16.36
CA LEU A 72 0.12 3.37 15.11
C LEU A 72 0.44 2.21 14.16
N THR A 73 -0.59 1.53 13.70
CA THR A 73 -0.46 0.42 12.76
C THR A 73 -1.23 0.73 11.48
N LEU A 74 -0.54 0.59 10.35
CA LEU A 74 -1.11 0.76 9.04
C LEU A 74 -0.88 -0.50 8.22
N ILE A 75 -1.87 -0.89 7.44
CA ILE A 75 -1.70 -1.91 6.40
C ILE A 75 -2.00 -1.25 5.06
N THR A 76 -1.14 -1.49 4.09
CA THR A 76 -1.27 -0.93 2.74
C THR A 76 -1.39 -2.01 1.69
N ASP A 77 -2.00 -1.70 0.57
CA ASP A 77 -1.73 -2.39 -0.68
C ASP A 77 -0.50 -1.77 -1.37
N ARG A 78 -0.29 -2.02 -2.65
CA ARG A 78 0.86 -1.46 -3.37
C ARG A 78 0.81 0.06 -3.54
N ASP A 79 -0.35 0.69 -3.36
CA ASP A 79 -0.57 2.08 -3.73
C ASP A 79 -1.06 2.95 -2.58
N GLN A 80 -1.83 2.39 -1.65
CA GLN A 80 -2.51 3.17 -0.62
C GLN A 80 -2.73 2.41 0.69
N VAL A 81 -3.02 3.14 1.74
CA VAL A 81 -3.40 2.59 3.04
C VAL A 81 -4.81 2.02 2.99
N ILE A 82 -4.97 0.77 3.42
CA ILE A 82 -6.26 0.05 3.45
C ILE A 82 -6.79 -0.23 4.86
N ALA A 83 -5.93 -0.19 5.88
CA ALA A 83 -6.33 -0.36 7.28
C ALA A 83 -5.52 0.57 8.19
N VAL A 84 -6.18 1.07 9.23
CA VAL A 84 -5.61 2.01 10.21
C VAL A 84 -6.04 1.63 11.60
N ALA A 85 -5.09 1.48 12.52
CA ALA A 85 -5.33 1.30 13.94
C ALA A 85 -4.39 2.19 14.77
N GLY A 86 -4.89 2.77 15.84
CA GLY A 86 -4.11 3.67 16.70
C GLY A 86 -3.92 5.07 16.13
N GLY A 87 -4.68 5.44 15.11
CA GLY A 87 -4.67 6.76 14.50
C GLY A 87 -5.98 7.11 13.82
N SER A 88 -6.07 8.31 13.30
CA SER A 88 -7.27 8.78 12.61
C SER A 88 -7.43 8.12 11.24
N LYS A 89 -8.50 7.39 11.03
CA LYS A 89 -8.84 6.83 9.70
C LYS A 89 -8.99 7.94 8.65
N LYS A 90 -9.56 9.09 9.04
CA LYS A 90 -9.70 10.24 8.15
C LYS A 90 -8.36 10.79 7.67
N GLU A 91 -7.33 10.65 8.52
CA GLU A 91 -5.99 11.15 8.22
C GLU A 91 -5.20 10.18 7.34
N PHE A 92 -5.29 8.89 7.57
CA PHE A 92 -4.41 7.88 6.95
C PHE A 92 -5.08 7.01 5.89
N LEU A 93 -6.37 6.68 6.03
CA LEU A 93 -7.02 5.76 5.10
C LEU A 93 -7.04 6.33 3.69
N ASN A 94 -6.75 5.48 2.71
CA ASN A 94 -6.65 5.82 1.29
C ASN A 94 -5.53 6.82 0.92
N GLN A 95 -4.63 7.11 1.85
CA GLN A 95 -3.43 7.90 1.52
C GLN A 95 -2.51 7.10 0.62
N SER A 96 -2.04 7.75 -0.45
CA SER A 96 -1.09 7.15 -1.38
C SER A 96 0.28 7.02 -0.75
N ILE A 97 0.89 5.83 -0.86
CA ILE A 97 2.24 5.60 -0.36
C ILE A 97 3.29 6.35 -1.17
N GLY A 98 4.37 6.76 -0.50
CA GLY A 98 5.48 7.47 -1.09
C GLY A 98 6.57 6.56 -1.64
N ALA A 99 7.60 7.18 -2.24
CA ALA A 99 8.72 6.49 -2.87
C ALA A 99 9.52 5.61 -1.90
N ALA A 100 9.66 6.03 -0.64
CA ALA A 100 10.37 5.24 0.38
C ALA A 100 9.67 3.92 0.67
N ALA A 101 8.35 3.93 0.82
CA ALA A 101 7.56 2.71 1.03
C ALA A 101 7.58 1.80 -0.21
N GLU A 102 7.50 2.37 -1.41
CA GLU A 102 7.65 1.60 -2.66
C GLU A 102 8.99 0.88 -2.74
N LYS A 103 10.06 1.58 -2.42
CA LYS A 103 11.41 1.00 -2.42
C LYS A 103 11.53 -0.18 -1.45
N VAL A 104 10.97 -0.05 -0.25
CA VAL A 104 10.97 -1.16 0.74
C VAL A 104 10.22 -2.37 0.20
N MET A 105 9.08 -2.18 -0.46
CA MET A 105 8.35 -3.28 -1.11
C MET A 105 9.16 -3.94 -2.23
N GLU A 106 9.83 -3.16 -3.06
CA GLU A 106 10.68 -3.68 -4.14
C GLU A 106 11.87 -4.48 -3.61
N GLU A 107 12.48 -4.02 -2.52
CA GLU A 107 13.58 -4.73 -1.85
C GLU A 107 13.13 -5.99 -1.10
N ARG A 108 11.83 -6.19 -0.91
CA ARG A 108 11.22 -7.37 -0.26
C ARG A 108 11.77 -7.70 1.11
N LYS A 109 12.25 -6.72 1.84
CA LYS A 109 12.87 -6.87 3.15
C LYS A 109 12.28 -5.89 4.16
N ALA A 110 11.94 -6.41 5.34
CA ALA A 110 11.50 -5.56 6.44
C ALA A 110 12.66 -4.68 6.94
N VAL A 111 12.33 -3.44 7.24
CA VAL A 111 13.30 -2.44 7.72
C VAL A 111 12.74 -1.66 8.89
N THR A 112 13.65 -1.20 9.75
CA THR A 112 13.37 -0.18 10.75
C THR A 112 14.00 1.12 10.27
N VAL A 113 13.19 2.17 10.14
CA VAL A 113 13.66 3.50 9.75
C VAL A 113 13.56 4.39 10.96
N SER A 114 14.70 4.87 11.43
CA SER A 114 14.82 5.85 12.51
C SER A 114 14.99 7.25 11.94
N ASP A 115 14.60 8.23 12.73
CA ASP A 115 14.50 9.65 12.42
C ASP A 115 15.82 10.30 12.01
N THR A 116 16.20 10.19 10.79
CA THR A 116 17.30 11.03 10.24
C THR A 116 16.99 11.66 8.90
N GLY A 117 15.76 11.75 8.57
CA GLY A 117 15.39 12.39 7.31
C GLY A 117 13.97 12.08 6.92
N ILE A 118 13.36 13.05 6.40
CA ILE A 118 12.01 13.07 5.83
C ILE A 118 11.85 11.92 4.82
N HIS A 119 11.66 10.73 5.33
CA HIS A 119 11.16 9.64 4.50
C HIS A 119 9.64 9.83 4.45
N ALA A 120 9.19 10.55 3.45
CA ALA A 120 7.77 10.72 3.20
C ALA A 120 7.15 9.35 2.97
N LEU A 121 6.57 8.76 4.04
CA LEU A 121 5.81 7.52 3.97
C LEU A 121 4.67 7.65 2.96
N PHE A 122 4.15 8.86 2.83
CA PHE A 122 3.06 9.20 1.93
C PHE A 122 3.51 10.18 0.86
N ARG A 123 2.90 10.11 -0.32
CA ARG A 123 3.04 11.16 -1.30
C ARG A 123 2.47 12.46 -0.74
N SER A 124 3.23 13.52 -0.87
CA SER A 124 2.72 14.87 -0.63
C SER A 124 1.62 15.16 -1.64
N THR A 125 0.38 15.09 -1.20
CA THR A 125 -0.69 15.81 -1.88
C THR A 125 -0.63 17.23 -1.35
N ASN A 126 -0.46 18.20 -2.24
CA ASN A 126 -0.44 19.62 -1.94
C ASN A 126 -1.79 20.07 -1.38
N ASP A 127 -2.11 19.74 -0.14
CA ASP A 127 -3.19 20.39 0.56
C ASP A 127 -2.97 20.30 2.07
N ASN A 128 -2.75 21.49 2.62
CA ASN A 128 -2.83 21.81 4.03
C ASN A 128 -1.77 21.26 4.99
N GLY A 129 -0.48 21.44 4.69
CA GLY A 129 0.51 21.83 5.70
C GLY A 129 0.66 21.00 6.98
N ILE A 130 0.18 19.78 7.03
CA ILE A 130 0.46 18.89 8.15
C ILE A 130 1.66 18.03 7.72
N GLU A 131 2.84 18.46 8.11
CA GLU A 131 4.00 17.59 8.12
C GLU A 131 3.72 16.40 9.03
N ARG A 132 3.33 15.29 8.42
CA ARG A 132 3.10 14.04 9.14
C ARG A 132 4.44 13.38 9.39
N THR A 133 5.14 13.85 10.38
CA THR A 133 6.43 13.31 10.76
C THR A 133 6.19 12.07 11.63
N LEU A 134 6.45 10.90 11.07
CA LEU A 134 6.57 9.67 11.84
C LEU A 134 8.05 9.49 12.16
N HIS A 135 8.40 9.51 13.46
CA HIS A 135 9.80 9.51 13.88
C HIS A 135 10.49 8.17 13.71
N THR A 136 9.83 7.09 14.07
CA THR A 136 10.36 5.74 13.89
C THR A 136 9.30 4.86 13.26
N GLN A 137 9.70 4.06 12.31
CA GLN A 137 8.79 3.22 11.54
C GLN A 137 9.41 1.86 11.28
N ILE A 138 8.58 0.85 11.41
CA ILE A 138 8.85 -0.48 10.88
C ILE A 138 8.00 -0.67 9.63
N MET A 139 8.62 -1.08 8.56
CA MET A 139 7.96 -1.40 7.30
C MET A 139 8.27 -2.84 6.93
N ALA A 140 7.25 -3.67 6.91
CA ALA A 140 7.37 -5.08 6.58
C ALA A 140 6.55 -5.39 5.31
N PRO A 141 7.19 -5.66 4.17
CA PRO A 141 6.49 -6.01 2.94
C PRO A 141 5.67 -7.29 3.08
N ILE A 142 4.50 -7.29 2.48
CA ILE A 142 3.63 -8.46 2.35
C ILE A 142 3.92 -9.09 1.00
N ILE A 143 4.56 -10.25 1.01
CA ILE A 143 4.99 -10.96 -0.21
C ILE A 143 4.14 -12.21 -0.39
N ALA A 144 3.29 -12.22 -1.39
CA ALA A 144 2.47 -13.37 -1.77
C ALA A 144 2.93 -13.91 -3.13
N GLU A 145 3.21 -15.20 -3.20
CA GLU A 145 3.71 -15.86 -4.43
C GLU A 145 4.94 -15.18 -5.05
N GLY A 146 5.82 -14.63 -4.20
CA GLY A 146 7.02 -13.91 -4.60
C GLY A 146 6.82 -12.45 -5.01
N GLU A 147 5.57 -11.97 -5.04
CA GLU A 147 5.25 -10.59 -5.42
C GLU A 147 4.86 -9.74 -4.21
N PRO A 148 5.37 -8.50 -4.11
CA PRO A 148 4.95 -7.59 -3.08
C PRO A 148 3.52 -7.09 -3.37
N ILE A 149 2.60 -7.35 -2.46
CA ILE A 149 1.19 -6.96 -2.59
C ILE A 149 0.77 -5.84 -1.63
N GLY A 150 1.62 -5.52 -0.69
CA GLY A 150 1.36 -4.48 0.31
C GLY A 150 2.44 -4.43 1.38
N MET A 151 2.10 -3.80 2.49
CA MET A 151 3.03 -3.56 3.58
C MET A 151 2.30 -3.48 4.92
N VAL A 152 2.93 -3.98 5.97
CA VAL A 152 2.56 -3.69 7.36
C VAL A 152 3.51 -2.62 7.90
N ILE A 153 2.96 -1.56 8.47
CA ILE A 153 3.71 -0.44 9.03
C ILE A 153 3.35 -0.30 10.50
N ILE A 154 4.35 -0.27 11.35
CA ILE A 154 4.23 0.07 12.77
C ILE A 154 5.05 1.33 12.98
N ALA A 155 4.44 2.38 13.50
CA ALA A 155 5.07 3.70 13.56
C ALA A 155 4.77 4.44 14.85
N SER A 156 5.66 5.35 15.23
CA SER A 156 5.47 6.27 16.34
C SER A 156 5.64 7.73 15.90
N LYS A 157 4.77 8.58 16.40
CA LYS A 157 4.89 10.05 16.29
C LYS A 157 5.81 10.62 17.38
N GLU A 158 6.15 9.83 18.39
CA GLU A 158 6.97 10.27 19.50
C GLU A 158 8.46 10.10 19.21
N ASN A 159 9.23 11.16 19.39
CA ASN A 159 10.67 11.17 19.16
C ASN A 159 11.44 10.25 20.13
N THR A 160 10.86 9.92 21.25
CA THR A 160 11.46 9.06 22.28
C THR A 160 11.12 7.59 22.13
N ALA A 161 10.15 7.24 21.26
CA ALA A 161 9.74 5.86 21.07
C ALA A 161 10.84 5.08 20.33
N LYS A 162 11.24 3.96 20.90
CA LYS A 162 12.19 3.02 20.31
C LYS A 162 11.42 1.80 19.83
N LEU A 163 11.19 1.73 18.54
CA LEU A 163 10.74 0.51 17.90
C LEU A 163 11.95 -0.41 17.70
N GLY A 164 11.93 -1.55 18.35
CA GLY A 164 13.04 -2.48 18.39
C GLY A 164 12.79 -3.75 17.58
N GLU A 165 13.59 -4.78 17.90
CA GLU A 165 13.52 -6.07 17.24
C GLU A 165 12.16 -6.77 17.46
N LEU A 166 11.54 -6.58 18.62
CA LEU A 166 10.22 -7.15 18.91
C LEU A 166 9.17 -6.63 17.91
N GLU A 167 9.10 -5.32 17.74
CA GLU A 167 8.14 -4.70 16.83
C GLU A 167 8.44 -5.06 15.38
N LEU A 168 9.72 -5.19 15.00
CA LEU A 168 10.12 -5.67 13.68
C LEU A 168 9.62 -7.10 13.44
N LYS A 169 9.78 -8.00 14.40
CA LYS A 169 9.29 -9.38 14.29
C LYS A 169 7.78 -9.46 14.27
N LEU A 170 7.08 -8.61 15.01
CA LEU A 170 5.62 -8.52 14.94
C LEU A 170 5.15 -8.06 13.55
N GLY A 171 5.81 -7.07 12.98
CA GLY A 171 5.53 -6.61 11.62
C GLY A 171 5.78 -7.67 10.56
N GLU A 172 6.92 -8.37 10.63
CA GLU A 172 7.25 -9.48 9.73
C GLU A 172 6.26 -10.63 9.85
N THR A 173 5.85 -10.98 11.08
CA THR A 173 4.88 -12.05 11.34
C THR A 173 3.51 -11.69 10.77
N ALA A 174 3.06 -10.46 10.98
CA ALA A 174 1.82 -9.95 10.42
C ALA A 174 1.83 -9.99 8.88
N ALA A 175 2.91 -9.51 8.28
CA ALA A 175 3.07 -9.53 6.82
C ALA A 175 3.05 -10.95 6.26
N SER A 176 3.75 -11.88 6.89
CA SER A 176 3.75 -13.29 6.52
C SER A 176 2.38 -13.93 6.65
N PHE A 177 1.65 -13.63 7.71
CA PHE A 177 0.31 -14.17 7.92
C PHE A 177 -0.68 -13.67 6.86
N LEU A 178 -0.67 -12.37 6.58
CA LEU A 178 -1.52 -11.78 5.55
C LEU A 178 -1.21 -12.35 4.15
N ALA A 179 0.08 -12.54 3.84
CA ALA A 179 0.48 -13.17 2.59
C ALA A 179 -0.10 -14.58 2.44
N LYS A 180 -0.04 -15.39 3.50
CA LYS A 180 -0.58 -16.76 3.49
C LYS A 180 -2.09 -16.81 3.36
N GLN A 181 -2.81 -15.81 3.81
CA GLN A 181 -4.26 -15.72 3.60
C GLN A 181 -4.59 -15.50 2.10
N MET A 182 -3.70 -14.86 1.35
CA MET A 182 -3.88 -14.64 -0.09
C MET A 182 -3.53 -15.86 -0.95
N GLU A 183 -2.75 -16.79 -0.43
CA GLU A 183 -2.29 -17.99 -1.14
C GLU A 183 -3.25 -19.18 -0.98
N GLN A 184 -4.38 -19.01 -0.27
CA GLN A 184 -5.43 -20.00 -0.10
C GLN A 184 -6.52 -19.82 -1.21
#